data_cafdbff6a47e973c22f9830c64970093
#
_entry.id   cafdbff6a47e973c22f9830c64970093
#
_cell.length_a   1.000
_cell.length_b   1.000
_cell.length_c   1.000
_cell.angle_alpha   90.00
_cell.angle_beta   90.00
_cell.angle_gamma   90.00
#
_symmetry.space_group_name_H-M   'P 1'
#
loop_
_entity.id
_entity.type
_entity.pdbx_description
1 polymer ?
#
loop_
_entity_poly.entity_id
_entity_poly.type
_entity_poly.pdbx_seq_one_letter_code
_entity_poly.pdbx_strand_id
1 'polypeptide(L)'
;QTLGLNTCWVALTYKKVKNAYSVQKGEKLLLVISIGYGKNRGVQHKGKTADKVSKVAKTDLPAPDWFNAGINAALLAPTAVNQQKFCFILKNGKVTAKAGIGFYTKVDLGIAKYHFELGANKKLFDI
;
A
#
# COMPACT_ATOMS: atom_id res chain seq x y z
N GLN A 1 13.75 -3.74 -3.10
CA GLN A 1 14.99 -3.84 -2.29
C GLN A 1 15.79 -5.11 -2.59
N THR A 2 15.16 -6.22 -2.99
CA THR A 2 15.85 -7.47 -3.34
C THR A 2 16.86 -7.30 -4.48
N LEU A 3 16.67 -6.32 -5.37
CA LEU A 3 17.57 -5.96 -6.46
C LEU A 3 18.51 -4.80 -6.13
N GLY A 4 18.57 -4.33 -4.87
CA GLY A 4 19.39 -3.20 -4.46
C GLY A 4 18.88 -1.83 -4.97
N LEU A 5 17.72 -1.78 -5.61
CA LEU A 5 17.13 -0.56 -6.16
C LEU A 5 16.32 0.20 -5.12
N ASN A 6 16.43 1.51 -5.15
CA ASN A 6 15.55 2.42 -4.43
C ASN A 6 14.36 2.81 -5.32
N THR A 7 13.21 3.02 -4.72
CA THR A 7 12.01 3.50 -5.40
C THR A 7 11.39 4.65 -4.64
N CYS A 8 10.77 5.60 -5.36
CA CYS A 8 10.01 6.68 -4.77
C CYS A 8 8.72 6.90 -5.56
N TRP A 9 7.58 6.91 -4.87
CA TRP A 9 6.27 7.21 -5.45
C TRP A 9 6.03 8.72 -5.40
N VAL A 10 5.82 9.34 -6.57
CA VAL A 10 5.69 10.79 -6.72
C VAL A 10 4.36 11.11 -7.39
N ALA A 11 3.47 11.79 -6.67
CA ALA A 11 2.14 12.13 -7.17
C ALA A 11 1.93 13.64 -7.38
N LEU A 12 2.67 14.50 -6.67
CA LEU A 12 2.42 15.95 -6.65
C LEU A 12 3.54 16.80 -7.27
N THR A 13 4.78 16.34 -7.26
CA THR A 13 5.96 17.16 -7.54
C THR A 13 6.68 16.82 -8.85
N TYR A 14 6.04 16.03 -9.74
CA TYR A 14 6.60 15.74 -11.06
C TYR A 14 6.10 16.72 -12.12
N LYS A 15 6.93 17.02 -13.11
CA LYS A 15 6.53 17.74 -14.32
C LYS A 15 6.15 16.75 -15.41
N LYS A 16 5.01 16.99 -16.05
CA LYS A 16 4.61 16.22 -17.24
C LYS A 16 5.50 16.62 -18.41
N VAL A 17 6.25 15.68 -18.93
CA VAL A 17 7.08 15.88 -20.12
C VAL A 17 6.30 15.38 -21.33
N LYS A 18 6.11 16.25 -22.33
CA LYS A 18 5.43 15.90 -23.58
C LYS A 18 6.16 14.72 -24.26
N ASN A 19 5.40 13.74 -24.73
CA ASN A 19 5.91 12.53 -25.40
C ASN A 19 6.70 11.53 -24.51
N ALA A 20 6.82 11.76 -23.19
CA ALA A 20 7.47 10.82 -22.29
C ALA A 20 6.53 9.66 -21.86
N TYR A 21 5.24 9.78 -22.10
CA TYR A 21 4.23 8.76 -21.82
C TYR A 21 3.00 8.98 -22.72
N SER A 22 2.22 7.92 -22.93
CA SER A 22 0.93 7.97 -23.64
C SER A 22 -0.20 7.74 -22.65
N VAL A 23 -1.32 8.43 -22.85
CA VAL A 23 -2.57 8.28 -22.08
C VAL A 23 -3.70 8.10 -23.08
N GLN A 24 -4.45 7.03 -22.97
CA GLN A 24 -5.60 6.76 -23.82
C GLN A 24 -6.84 7.53 -23.35
N LYS A 25 -7.89 7.56 -24.18
CA LYS A 25 -9.16 8.21 -23.83
C LYS A 25 -9.73 7.55 -22.55
N GLY A 26 -9.97 8.37 -21.53
CA GLY A 26 -10.49 7.90 -20.24
C GLY A 26 -9.41 7.57 -19.19
N GLU A 27 -8.14 7.51 -19.58
CA GLU A 27 -7.04 7.31 -18.65
C GLU A 27 -6.51 8.63 -18.07
N LYS A 28 -5.90 8.53 -16.91
CA LYS A 28 -5.26 9.66 -16.22
C LYS A 28 -3.95 9.23 -15.60
N LEU A 29 -2.87 9.97 -15.86
CA LEU A 29 -1.62 9.80 -15.13
C LEU A 29 -1.84 10.23 -13.67
N LEU A 30 -1.82 9.28 -12.75
CA LEU A 30 -2.05 9.51 -11.32
C LEU A 30 -0.75 9.81 -10.57
N LEU A 31 0.32 9.09 -10.90
CA LEU A 31 1.61 9.19 -10.23
C LEU A 31 2.72 8.64 -11.13
N VAL A 32 3.94 8.88 -10.76
CA VAL A 32 5.13 8.27 -11.33
C VAL A 32 5.94 7.58 -10.24
N ILE A 33 6.69 6.55 -10.61
CA ILE A 33 7.60 5.85 -9.69
C ILE A 33 9.01 6.04 -10.24
N SER A 34 9.87 6.73 -9.48
CA SER A 34 11.28 6.77 -9.79
C SER A 34 11.96 5.50 -9.27
N ILE A 35 12.83 4.91 -10.10
CA ILE A 35 13.57 3.69 -9.76
C ILE A 35 15.03 3.91 -10.11
N GLY A 36 15.93 3.53 -9.22
CA GLY A 36 17.37 3.64 -9.47
C GLY A 36 18.24 3.30 -8.26
N TYR A 37 19.53 3.41 -8.43
CA TYR A 37 20.47 3.26 -7.33
C TYR A 37 20.58 4.58 -6.55
N GLY A 38 20.07 4.56 -5.33
CA GLY A 38 20.11 5.73 -4.46
C GLY A 38 21.49 5.93 -3.84
N LYS A 39 21.81 7.18 -3.49
CA LYS A 39 23.06 7.55 -2.77
C LYS A 39 23.15 6.87 -1.39
N ASN A 40 22.01 6.55 -0.79
CA ASN A 40 21.89 5.86 0.49
C ASN A 40 20.72 4.86 0.45
N ARG A 41 20.63 3.99 1.44
CA ARG A 41 19.59 2.95 1.51
C ARG A 41 18.21 3.46 1.92
N GLY A 42 18.07 4.75 2.21
CA GLY A 42 16.86 5.28 2.81
C GLY A 42 16.69 4.87 4.28
N VAL A 43 15.61 5.33 4.87
CA VAL A 43 15.23 5.02 6.26
C VAL A 43 13.80 4.50 6.31
N GLN A 44 13.52 3.62 7.26
CA GLN A 44 12.16 3.15 7.48
C GLN A 44 11.28 4.31 7.96
N HIS A 45 10.11 4.50 7.34
CA HIS A 45 9.15 5.50 7.80
C HIS A 45 8.52 5.08 9.16
N LYS A 46 8.12 6.06 9.96
CA LYS A 46 7.31 5.80 11.16
C LYS A 46 5.93 5.30 10.71
N GLY A 47 5.62 4.05 11.02
CA GLY A 47 4.34 3.43 10.72
C GLY A 47 3.34 3.55 11.87
N LYS A 48 2.07 3.35 11.56
CA LYS A 48 1.05 3.05 12.57
C LYS A 48 1.28 1.66 13.14
N THR A 49 0.68 1.39 14.29
CA THR A 49 0.62 0.04 14.86
C THR A 49 -0.48 -0.78 14.19
N ALA A 50 -0.37 -2.11 14.22
CA ALA A 50 -1.31 -3.03 13.56
C ALA A 50 -2.77 -2.81 14.01
N ASP A 51 -3.01 -2.52 15.28
CA ASP A 51 -4.33 -2.24 15.85
C ASP A 51 -5.01 -0.99 15.25
N LYS A 52 -4.22 -0.05 14.72
CA LYS A 52 -4.74 1.18 14.07
C LYS A 52 -5.19 0.95 12.63
N VAL A 53 -4.71 -0.11 12.00
CA VAL A 53 -4.98 -0.41 10.58
C VAL A 53 -5.66 -1.75 10.37
N SER A 54 -6.00 -2.47 11.45
CA SER A 54 -6.72 -3.74 11.36
C SER A 54 -7.82 -3.89 12.42
N LYS A 55 -8.80 -4.72 12.12
CA LYS A 55 -9.84 -5.18 13.03
C LYS A 55 -10.05 -6.67 12.83
N VAL A 56 -10.20 -7.41 13.92
CA VAL A 56 -10.47 -8.84 13.89
C VAL A 56 -11.77 -9.10 14.65
N ALA A 57 -12.71 -9.79 14.02
CA ALA A 57 -13.95 -10.18 14.69
C ALA A 57 -13.67 -11.19 15.80
N LYS A 58 -14.49 -11.19 16.85
CA LYS A 58 -14.32 -12.13 17.99
C LYS A 58 -14.27 -13.60 17.55
N THR A 59 -15.00 -13.92 16.48
CA THR A 59 -15.06 -15.28 15.88
C THR A 59 -13.75 -15.73 15.23
N ASP A 60 -12.84 -14.78 14.93
CA ASP A 60 -11.58 -15.05 14.23
C ASP A 60 -10.36 -14.81 15.14
N LEU A 61 -10.58 -14.71 16.45
CA LEU A 61 -9.50 -14.58 17.42
C LEU A 61 -9.03 -15.96 17.91
N PRO A 62 -7.71 -16.16 18.12
CA PRO A 62 -6.63 -15.24 17.77
C PRO A 62 -6.49 -15.09 16.24
N ALA A 63 -6.09 -13.89 15.79
CA ALA A 63 -5.87 -13.63 14.36
C ALA A 63 -4.83 -14.62 13.79
N PRO A 64 -5.09 -15.24 12.63
CA PRO A 64 -4.15 -16.20 12.06
C PRO A 64 -2.85 -15.51 11.60
N ASP A 65 -1.74 -16.25 11.59
CA ASP A 65 -0.41 -15.73 11.29
C ASP A 65 -0.33 -15.07 9.90
N TRP A 66 -1.00 -15.66 8.90
CA TRP A 66 -1.02 -15.07 7.57
C TRP A 66 -1.68 -13.67 7.54
N PHE A 67 -2.71 -13.43 8.36
CA PHE A 67 -3.35 -12.12 8.46
C PHE A 67 -2.40 -11.11 9.12
N ASN A 68 -1.74 -11.51 10.20
CA ASN A 68 -0.75 -10.67 10.88
C ASN A 68 0.44 -10.35 9.96
N ALA A 69 0.93 -11.32 9.19
CA ALA A 69 1.98 -11.11 8.19
C ALA A 69 1.53 -10.13 7.09
N GLY A 70 0.28 -10.27 6.61
CA GLY A 70 -0.32 -9.34 5.66
C GLY A 70 -0.41 -7.91 6.20
N ILE A 71 -0.85 -7.73 7.46
CA ILE A 71 -0.90 -6.40 8.11
C ILE A 71 0.49 -5.79 8.23
N ASN A 72 1.48 -6.56 8.66
CA ASN A 72 2.86 -6.08 8.78
C ASN A 72 3.42 -5.63 7.43
N ALA A 73 3.14 -6.37 6.36
CA ALA A 73 3.53 -5.98 5.01
C ALA A 73 2.77 -4.74 4.52
N ALA A 74 1.46 -4.64 4.78
CA ALA A 74 0.66 -3.47 4.42
C ALA A 74 1.13 -2.18 5.12
N LEU A 75 1.67 -2.28 6.33
CA LEU A 75 2.27 -1.16 7.04
C LEU A 75 3.56 -0.63 6.38
N LEU A 76 4.19 -1.42 5.50
CA LEU A 76 5.34 -0.98 4.70
C LEU A 76 4.92 -0.30 3.39
N ALA A 77 3.63 -0.32 3.04
CA ALA A 77 3.12 0.29 1.82
C ALA A 77 3.35 1.81 1.84
N PRO A 78 3.92 2.40 0.76
CA PRO A 78 3.99 3.84 0.64
C PRO A 78 2.59 4.42 0.52
N THR A 79 2.31 5.48 1.26
CA THR A 79 1.04 6.22 1.23
C THR A 79 1.29 7.71 1.11
N ALA A 80 0.34 8.45 0.55
CA ALA A 80 0.42 9.89 0.43
C ALA A 80 0.70 10.53 1.80
N VAL A 81 1.76 11.34 1.90
CA VAL A 81 2.27 11.94 3.14
C VAL A 81 2.37 10.98 4.33
N ASN A 82 2.60 9.71 4.04
CA ASN A 82 2.65 8.63 5.04
C ASN A 82 1.39 8.57 5.94
N GLN A 83 0.22 8.88 5.38
CA GLN A 83 -1.02 8.98 6.16
C GLN A 83 -1.56 7.63 6.64
N GLN A 84 -1.25 6.54 5.95
CA GLN A 84 -1.69 5.17 6.28
C GLN A 84 -3.18 5.10 6.67
N LYS A 85 -4.06 5.72 5.87
CA LYS A 85 -5.51 5.80 6.09
C LYS A 85 -6.22 4.63 5.40
N PHE A 86 -5.93 3.43 5.87
CA PHE A 86 -6.61 2.21 5.45
C PHE A 86 -6.92 1.33 6.67
N CYS A 87 -7.85 0.40 6.53
CA CYS A 87 -8.17 -0.57 7.55
C CYS A 87 -8.54 -1.91 6.92
N PHE A 88 -7.88 -2.98 7.34
CA PHE A 88 -8.20 -4.35 7.00
C PHE A 88 -9.08 -4.97 8.09
N ILE A 89 -10.12 -5.67 7.69
CA ILE A 89 -11.09 -6.27 8.61
C ILE A 89 -11.17 -7.76 8.32
N LEU A 90 -10.81 -8.58 9.29
CA LEU A 90 -11.01 -10.03 9.26
C LEU A 90 -12.33 -10.36 9.95
N LYS A 91 -13.24 -11.01 9.22
CA LYS A 91 -14.52 -11.49 9.76
C LYS A 91 -14.94 -12.77 9.05
N ASN A 92 -15.22 -13.82 9.84
CA ASN A 92 -15.61 -15.16 9.36
C ASN A 92 -14.62 -15.68 8.29
N GLY A 93 -13.32 -15.58 8.56
CA GLY A 93 -12.25 -16.02 7.68
C GLY A 93 -12.07 -15.17 6.41
N LYS A 94 -12.88 -14.13 6.19
CA LYS A 94 -12.81 -13.24 5.03
C LYS A 94 -12.16 -11.91 5.41
N VAL A 95 -11.30 -11.40 4.51
CA VAL A 95 -10.68 -10.09 4.66
C VAL A 95 -11.38 -9.08 3.77
N THR A 96 -11.74 -7.95 4.33
CA THR A 96 -12.16 -6.75 3.61
C THR A 96 -11.22 -5.60 3.93
N ALA A 97 -11.05 -4.67 2.98
CA ALA A 97 -10.18 -3.52 3.18
C ALA A 97 -10.93 -2.23 2.82
N LYS A 98 -10.78 -1.21 3.66
CA LYS A 98 -11.46 0.08 3.51
C LYS A 98 -10.46 1.22 3.51
N ALA A 99 -10.64 2.19 2.60
CA ALA A 99 -9.95 3.47 2.65
C ALA A 99 -10.57 4.37 3.72
N GLY A 100 -9.72 5.15 4.40
CA GLY A 100 -10.19 6.26 5.23
C GLY A 100 -10.50 7.51 4.38
N ILE A 101 -10.87 8.60 5.04
CA ILE A 101 -11.16 9.88 4.39
C ILE A 101 -9.87 10.67 4.19
N GLY A 102 -9.61 11.15 2.98
CA GLY A 102 -8.43 11.93 2.62
C GLY A 102 -8.09 11.88 1.14
N PHE A 103 -7.11 12.68 0.72
CA PHE A 103 -6.63 12.67 -0.66
C PHE A 103 -5.82 11.38 -0.93
N TYR A 104 -5.86 10.87 -2.15
CA TYR A 104 -5.16 9.65 -2.60
C TYR A 104 -5.46 8.37 -1.80
N THR A 105 -6.39 8.37 -0.83
CA THR A 105 -6.63 7.20 0.04
C THR A 105 -7.07 5.94 -0.70
N LYS A 106 -7.72 6.08 -1.88
CA LYS A 106 -8.07 4.93 -2.73
C LYS A 106 -6.83 4.33 -3.40
N VAL A 107 -5.89 5.17 -3.84
CA VAL A 107 -4.60 4.74 -4.40
C VAL A 107 -3.77 4.07 -3.31
N ASP A 108 -3.66 4.72 -2.15
CA ASP A 108 -2.97 4.18 -0.98
C ASP A 108 -3.53 2.80 -0.58
N LEU A 109 -4.86 2.64 -0.61
CA LEU A 109 -5.51 1.36 -0.31
C LEU A 109 -5.13 0.29 -1.34
N GLY A 110 -5.07 0.62 -2.62
CA GLY A 110 -4.64 -0.32 -3.67
C GLY A 110 -3.22 -0.83 -3.41
N ILE A 111 -2.29 0.09 -3.10
CA ILE A 111 -0.91 -0.26 -2.76
C ILE A 111 -0.87 -1.14 -1.50
N ALA A 112 -1.62 -0.75 -0.45
CA ALA A 112 -1.67 -1.50 0.81
C ALA A 112 -2.27 -2.91 0.64
N LYS A 113 -3.30 -3.07 -0.20
CA LYS A 113 -3.88 -4.39 -0.55
C LYS A 113 -2.83 -5.30 -1.19
N TYR A 114 -2.08 -4.79 -2.17
CA TYR A 114 -1.04 -5.57 -2.82
C TYR A 114 0.06 -5.99 -1.84
N HIS A 115 0.52 -5.08 -0.99
CA HIS A 115 1.47 -5.40 0.07
C HIS A 115 0.91 -6.45 1.05
N PHE A 116 -0.36 -6.33 1.43
CA PHE A 116 -1.03 -7.30 2.28
C PHE A 116 -1.00 -8.70 1.65
N GLU A 117 -1.37 -8.83 0.38
CA GLU A 117 -1.37 -10.11 -0.34
C GLU A 117 0.03 -10.74 -0.40
N LEU A 118 1.06 -9.93 -0.66
CA LEU A 118 2.44 -10.40 -0.63
C LEU A 118 2.84 -10.93 0.75
N GLY A 119 2.50 -10.21 1.82
CA GLY A 119 2.82 -10.64 3.18
C GLY A 119 2.00 -11.85 3.64
N ALA A 120 0.74 -11.92 3.26
CA ALA A 120 -0.16 -13.02 3.58
C ALA A 120 0.10 -14.28 2.72
N ASN A 121 0.87 -14.14 1.64
CA ASN A 121 1.05 -15.17 0.60
C ASN A 121 -0.30 -15.71 0.08
N LYS A 122 -1.25 -14.81 -0.15
CA LYS A 122 -2.61 -15.14 -0.60
C LYS A 122 -3.13 -14.05 -1.54
N LYS A 123 -3.84 -14.44 -2.60
CA LYS A 123 -4.65 -13.53 -3.41
C LYS A 123 -6.03 -13.41 -2.79
N LEU A 124 -6.43 -12.20 -2.41
CA LEU A 124 -7.65 -11.92 -1.65
C LEU A 124 -8.47 -10.77 -2.22
N PHE A 125 -7.86 -9.97 -3.10
CA PHE A 125 -8.48 -8.78 -3.68
C PHE A 125 -8.36 -8.82 -5.20
N ASP A 126 -9.39 -8.34 -5.89
CA ASP A 126 -9.30 -8.03 -7.32
C ASP A 126 -8.59 -6.66 -7.44
N ILE A 127 -7.31 -6.71 -7.83
CA ILE A 127 -6.45 -5.52 -7.94
C ILE A 127 -6.07 -5.35 -9.41
#